data_1b3c0acc82fbe3759b8460af703059cf
#
_entry.id   1b3c0acc82fbe3759b8460af703059cf
#
_cell.length_a   1.000
_cell.length_b   1.000
_cell.length_c   1.000
_cell.angle_alpha   90.00
_cell.angle_beta   90.00
_cell.angle_gamma   90.00
#
_symmetry.space_group_name_H-M   'P 1'
#
loop_
_entity.id
_entity.type
_entity.pdbx_description
1 polymer ?
#
loop_
_entity_poly.entity_id
_entity_poly.type
_entity_poly.pdbx_seq_one_letter_code
_entity_poly.pdbx_strand_id
1 'polypeptide(L)'
;MREQNSQFRIIAVLLIVLISLSVGLFFIPITPTAVVDANTERNHNRYRQAEMSSDLVTEFTQTLVGDGQENVIDVFYRGDIYIFGNTTSSDYDFTRSGCFVAVVTPKGETKAFYEYGDTLKKVINIGADFVLGMQSDIPYLMAISDSGEIRRKQAVPSSEGENIEDLIVLTDGYGVVTSKVGDIGNTRLKLTTFDETLQYRSSISAKENYSLGYVDTLIIADKPYLLANAFGMSKNMRAFGVWGHALTTYPLDFSYTVKDFWIRNGEFVYLAETDRGSAVIDGDDITALNGKPKKIIAEDDVYASTTYGLYKNGSLSDPFDISYYSDYVCCVKSEKGKTSVKLIGKKEFAFSFSASYNSPSIFACSAGVFVIDYAYKVSITKLSV
;
A
#
# COMPACT_ATOMS: atom_id res chain seq x y z
N MET A 1 -4.25 57.32 45.85
CA MET A 1 -5.38 56.79 45.08
C MET A 1 -5.23 56.96 43.52
N ARG A 2 -4.66 58.04 43.00
CA ARG A 2 -4.51 58.22 41.55
C ARG A 2 -3.43 57.32 40.91
N GLU A 3 -2.33 57.07 41.60
CA GLU A 3 -1.24 56.20 41.08
C GLU A 3 -1.62 54.72 41.02
N GLN A 4 -2.35 54.19 41.99
CA GLN A 4 -2.82 52.81 41.98
C GLN A 4 -3.77 52.51 40.79
N ASN A 5 -4.62 53.45 40.43
CA ASN A 5 -5.53 53.33 39.28
C ASN A 5 -4.78 53.33 37.93
N SER A 6 -3.63 54.02 37.88
CA SER A 6 -2.77 54.02 36.67
C SER A 6 -2.06 52.65 36.48
N GLN A 7 -1.51 52.08 37.54
CA GLN A 7 -0.87 50.77 37.49
C GLN A 7 -1.85 49.66 37.16
N PHE A 8 -3.06 49.68 37.72
CA PHE A 8 -4.13 48.73 37.38
C PHE A 8 -4.53 48.80 35.91
N ARG A 9 -4.59 49.98 35.32
CA ARG A 9 -4.88 50.14 33.88
C ARG A 9 -3.78 49.61 32.99
N ILE A 10 -2.52 49.81 33.35
CA ILE A 10 -1.38 49.29 32.61
C ILE A 10 -1.34 47.76 32.66
N ILE A 11 -1.57 47.16 33.84
CA ILE A 11 -1.64 45.70 34.01
C ILE A 11 -2.82 45.13 33.21
N ALA A 12 -3.98 45.73 33.24
CA ALA A 12 -5.15 45.27 32.46
C ALA A 12 -4.89 45.31 30.94
N VAL A 13 -4.26 46.38 30.45
CA VAL A 13 -3.89 46.50 29.02
C VAL A 13 -2.85 45.46 28.64
N LEU A 14 -1.84 45.24 29.48
CA LEU A 14 -0.82 44.20 29.24
C LEU A 14 -1.45 42.79 29.21
N LEU A 15 -2.41 42.53 30.12
CA LEU A 15 -3.11 41.23 30.16
C LEU A 15 -3.99 41.02 28.93
N ILE A 16 -4.70 42.07 28.47
CA ILE A 16 -5.48 42.02 27.24
C ILE A 16 -4.57 41.78 26.00
N VAL A 17 -3.43 42.47 25.94
CA VAL A 17 -2.45 42.27 24.86
C VAL A 17 -1.87 40.86 24.90
N LEU A 18 -1.54 40.32 26.08
CA LEU A 18 -1.02 38.97 26.25
C LEU A 18 -2.05 37.90 25.85
N ILE A 19 -3.33 38.10 26.26
CA ILE A 19 -4.44 37.22 25.87
C ILE A 19 -4.69 37.33 24.36
N SER A 20 -4.66 38.53 23.78
CA SER A 20 -4.84 38.73 22.35
C SER A 20 -3.68 38.10 21.53
N LEU A 21 -2.44 38.20 22.01
CA LEU A 21 -1.28 37.55 21.42
C LEU A 21 -1.34 36.00 21.54
N SER A 22 -1.76 35.50 22.70
CA SER A 22 -1.91 34.05 22.88
C SER A 22 -3.06 33.49 22.03
N VAL A 23 -4.21 34.19 21.97
CA VAL A 23 -5.32 33.83 21.08
C VAL A 23 -4.89 33.97 19.60
N GLY A 24 -4.16 35.03 19.24
CA GLY A 24 -3.61 35.22 17.89
C GLY A 24 -2.62 34.12 17.49
N LEU A 25 -1.80 33.65 18.43
CA LEU A 25 -0.89 32.51 18.21
C LEU A 25 -1.65 31.18 18.01
N PHE A 26 -2.83 31.01 18.62
CA PHE A 26 -3.68 29.86 18.38
C PHE A 26 -4.43 29.93 17.03
N PHE A 27 -4.60 31.14 16.47
CA PHE A 27 -5.24 31.37 15.16
C PHE A 27 -4.25 31.68 14.02
N ILE A 28 -2.94 31.70 14.28
CA ILE A 28 -1.98 31.63 13.16
C ILE A 28 -2.23 30.25 12.55
N PRO A 29 -2.80 30.16 11.32
CA PRO A 29 -2.82 28.89 10.63
C PRO A 29 -1.34 28.49 10.54
N ILE A 30 -0.96 27.47 11.30
CA ILE A 30 0.29 26.77 11.04
C ILE A 30 0.08 26.26 9.62
N THR A 31 0.62 26.99 8.66
CA THR A 31 0.69 26.47 7.29
C THR A 31 1.34 25.13 7.43
N PRO A 32 0.66 24.03 7.13
CA PRO A 32 1.22 22.71 7.34
C PRO A 32 2.52 22.67 6.53
N THR A 33 3.63 22.54 7.23
CA THR A 33 4.91 22.31 6.60
C THR A 33 4.72 21.05 5.77
N ALA A 34 5.07 21.10 4.50
CA ALA A 34 4.95 19.93 3.64
C ALA A 34 5.63 18.74 4.34
N VAL A 35 4.85 17.73 4.70
CA VAL A 35 5.39 16.51 5.35
C VAL A 35 6.16 15.69 4.33
N VAL A 36 5.80 15.85 3.05
CA VAL A 36 6.43 15.15 1.92
C VAL A 36 7.54 16.00 1.32
N ASP A 37 8.70 15.42 1.14
CA ASP A 37 9.85 15.99 0.48
C ASP A 37 10.53 14.94 -0.44
N ALA A 38 11.63 15.29 -1.07
CA ALA A 38 12.36 14.41 -1.98
C ALA A 38 12.91 13.12 -1.32
N ASN A 39 12.98 13.08 0.03
CA ASN A 39 13.43 11.91 0.78
C ASN A 39 12.27 11.09 1.36
N THR A 40 11.03 11.47 1.06
CA THR A 40 9.85 10.75 1.53
C THR A 40 9.68 9.48 0.72
N GLU A 41 9.54 8.35 1.41
CA GLU A 41 9.37 7.05 0.80
C GLU A 41 7.99 6.48 1.12
N ARG A 42 7.40 5.81 0.13
CA ARG A 42 6.26 4.92 0.37
C ARG A 42 6.77 3.62 0.98
N ASN A 43 6.02 3.07 1.93
CA ASN A 43 6.35 1.78 2.53
C ASN A 43 6.57 0.67 1.47
N HIS A 44 5.72 0.61 0.45
CA HIS A 44 5.81 -0.40 -0.62
C HIS A 44 7.05 -0.30 -1.51
N ASN A 45 7.68 0.86 -1.63
CA ASN A 45 8.84 1.05 -2.50
C ASN A 45 10.15 0.56 -1.88
N ARG A 46 10.20 0.42 -0.56
CA ARG A 46 11.42 0.00 0.16
C ARG A 46 11.92 -1.41 -0.19
N TYR A 47 11.07 -2.27 -0.76
CA TYR A 47 11.36 -3.72 -0.90
C TYR A 47 11.47 -4.20 -2.34
N ARG A 48 11.31 -3.35 -3.33
CA ARG A 48 11.16 -3.78 -4.73
C ARG A 48 12.24 -3.28 -5.68
N GLN A 49 13.42 -3.00 -5.18
CA GLN A 49 14.55 -2.67 -6.04
C GLN A 49 15.16 -3.95 -6.60
N ALA A 50 15.23 -4.05 -7.93
CA ALA A 50 15.87 -5.13 -8.65
C ALA A 50 16.50 -4.62 -9.94
N GLU A 51 17.68 -5.13 -10.30
CA GLU A 51 18.37 -4.78 -11.52
C GLU A 51 18.02 -5.76 -12.64
N MET A 52 17.75 -5.24 -13.84
CA MET A 52 17.49 -6.05 -15.04
C MET A 52 18.77 -6.36 -15.80
N SER A 53 18.92 -7.59 -16.24
CA SER A 53 20.14 -8.04 -16.89
C SER A 53 20.02 -8.47 -18.36
N SER A 54 18.81 -8.77 -18.91
CA SER A 54 18.65 -9.28 -20.27
C SER A 54 17.22 -9.22 -20.82
N ASP A 55 17.00 -9.76 -22.00
CA ASP A 55 15.68 -9.84 -22.65
C ASP A 55 14.69 -10.76 -21.91
N LEU A 56 13.39 -10.44 -21.99
CA LEU A 56 12.33 -11.24 -21.39
C LEU A 56 12.21 -12.61 -22.04
N VAL A 57 12.28 -13.66 -21.23
CA VAL A 57 11.99 -15.04 -21.64
C VAL A 57 11.12 -15.74 -20.60
N THR A 58 10.22 -16.63 -21.05
CA THR A 58 9.47 -17.48 -20.12
C THR A 58 10.40 -18.53 -19.56
N GLU A 59 10.63 -18.53 -18.25
CA GLU A 59 11.41 -19.57 -17.60
C GLU A 59 10.54 -20.77 -17.20
N PHE A 60 9.37 -20.52 -16.62
CA PHE A 60 8.43 -21.58 -16.27
C PHE A 60 7.00 -21.06 -16.15
N THR A 61 6.04 -21.99 -16.19
CA THR A 61 4.66 -21.75 -15.75
C THR A 61 4.28 -22.81 -14.73
N GLN A 62 3.82 -22.38 -13.57
CA GLN A 62 3.30 -23.23 -12.51
C GLN A 62 1.80 -22.99 -12.35
N THR A 63 1.07 -24.04 -11.98
CA THR A 63 -0.36 -23.95 -11.72
C THR A 63 -0.66 -24.59 -10.39
N LEU A 64 -1.41 -23.89 -9.53
CA LEU A 64 -2.00 -24.40 -8.31
C LEU A 64 -3.50 -24.56 -8.56
N VAL A 65 -4.03 -25.72 -8.25
CA VAL A 65 -5.42 -26.10 -8.55
C VAL A 65 -6.18 -26.31 -7.25
N GLY A 66 -7.35 -25.67 -7.14
CA GLY A 66 -8.34 -25.85 -6.09
C GLY A 66 -9.76 -25.75 -6.65
N ASP A 67 -10.78 -26.07 -5.87
CA ASP A 67 -12.19 -25.95 -6.23
C ASP A 67 -12.81 -24.59 -5.83
N GLY A 68 -12.06 -23.78 -5.10
CA GLY A 68 -12.48 -22.46 -4.60
C GLY A 68 -11.88 -21.30 -5.36
N GLN A 69 -11.59 -20.24 -4.61
CA GLN A 69 -10.93 -19.02 -5.11
C GLN A 69 -9.56 -18.90 -4.47
N GLU A 70 -8.56 -18.72 -5.33
CA GLU A 70 -7.18 -18.48 -4.94
C GLU A 70 -6.77 -17.07 -5.35
N ASN A 71 -5.97 -16.43 -4.50
CA ASN A 71 -5.33 -15.17 -4.86
C ASN A 71 -3.91 -15.10 -4.33
N VAL A 72 -3.01 -14.50 -5.08
CA VAL A 72 -1.64 -14.20 -4.64
C VAL A 72 -1.61 -12.78 -4.05
N ILE A 73 -1.01 -12.67 -2.88
CA ILE A 73 -0.85 -11.41 -2.17
C ILE A 73 0.50 -10.77 -2.53
N ASP A 74 1.56 -11.55 -2.54
CA ASP A 74 2.88 -11.06 -2.94
C ASP A 74 3.84 -12.21 -3.34
N VAL A 75 4.96 -11.83 -3.98
CA VAL A 75 6.02 -12.75 -4.42
C VAL A 75 7.37 -12.18 -3.99
N PHE A 76 8.20 -13.02 -3.36
CA PHE A 76 9.54 -12.67 -2.91
C PHE A 76 10.59 -13.64 -3.43
N TYR A 77 11.83 -13.16 -3.53
CA TYR A 77 12.98 -13.96 -3.90
C TYR A 77 14.06 -13.96 -2.82
N ARG A 78 14.47 -15.14 -2.39
CA ARG A 78 15.58 -15.41 -1.47
C ARG A 78 16.37 -16.64 -1.87
N GLY A 79 16.88 -16.66 -3.12
CA GLY A 79 17.46 -17.87 -3.70
C GLY A 79 16.41 -18.86 -4.21
N ASP A 80 15.26 -18.97 -3.50
CA ASP A 80 14.02 -19.58 -3.99
C ASP A 80 12.95 -18.51 -4.12
N ILE A 81 11.86 -18.83 -4.83
CA ILE A 81 10.72 -17.94 -5.05
C ILE A 81 9.62 -18.30 -4.05
N TYR A 82 9.21 -17.34 -3.24
CA TYR A 82 8.15 -17.49 -2.24
C TYR A 82 6.90 -16.79 -2.73
N ILE A 83 5.84 -17.55 -2.94
CA ILE A 83 4.56 -17.08 -3.44
C ILE A 83 3.56 -17.15 -2.28
N PHE A 84 3.12 -16.00 -1.80
CA PHE A 84 2.18 -15.87 -0.70
C PHE A 84 0.78 -15.60 -1.22
N GLY A 85 -0.20 -16.33 -0.74
CA GLY A 85 -1.58 -16.15 -1.17
C GLY A 85 -2.60 -16.66 -0.17
N ASN A 86 -3.85 -16.58 -0.59
CA ASN A 86 -5.00 -17.15 0.11
C ASN A 86 -5.74 -18.10 -0.81
N THR A 87 -6.37 -19.11 -0.21
CA THR A 87 -7.28 -20.05 -0.87
C THR A 87 -8.56 -20.21 -0.07
N THR A 88 -9.68 -20.38 -0.76
CA THR A 88 -10.92 -20.89 -0.15
C THR A 88 -11.08 -22.39 -0.37
N SER A 89 -10.17 -23.00 -1.13
CA SER A 89 -10.16 -24.44 -1.41
C SER A 89 -9.67 -25.25 -0.23
N SER A 90 -10.10 -26.50 -0.19
CA SER A 90 -9.63 -27.52 0.77
C SER A 90 -9.41 -28.87 0.09
N ASP A 91 -9.11 -28.85 -1.22
CA ASP A 91 -8.90 -30.01 -2.07
C ASP A 91 -7.82 -29.77 -3.13
N TYR A 92 -7.46 -30.79 -3.91
CA TYR A 92 -6.40 -30.80 -4.90
C TYR A 92 -5.02 -30.43 -4.29
N ASP A 93 -4.47 -29.27 -4.67
CA ASP A 93 -3.18 -28.79 -4.15
C ASP A 93 -3.29 -28.22 -2.73
N PHE A 94 -4.51 -28.00 -2.23
CA PHE A 94 -4.78 -27.39 -0.93
C PHE A 94 -5.40 -28.41 0.04
N THR A 95 -4.94 -28.42 1.28
CA THR A 95 -5.49 -29.27 2.34
C THR A 95 -6.45 -28.53 3.26
N ARG A 96 -6.40 -27.19 3.25
CA ARG A 96 -7.32 -26.32 4.01
C ARG A 96 -7.38 -24.92 3.41
N SER A 97 -8.50 -24.25 3.61
CA SER A 97 -8.64 -22.83 3.29
C SER A 97 -7.80 -21.94 4.20
N GLY A 98 -7.42 -20.76 3.70
CA GLY A 98 -6.63 -19.76 4.41
C GLY A 98 -5.37 -19.37 3.66
N CYS A 99 -4.37 -18.93 4.40
CA CYS A 99 -3.07 -18.53 3.85
C CYS A 99 -2.27 -19.72 3.37
N PHE A 100 -1.67 -19.61 2.19
CA PHE A 100 -0.67 -20.55 1.69
C PHE A 100 0.65 -19.85 1.33
N VAL A 101 1.74 -20.61 1.37
CA VAL A 101 3.07 -20.23 0.87
C VAL A 101 3.61 -21.35 -0.01
N ALA A 102 3.72 -21.09 -1.30
CA ALA A 102 4.40 -22.00 -2.23
C ALA A 102 5.85 -21.56 -2.39
N VAL A 103 6.78 -22.48 -2.16
CA VAL A 103 8.22 -22.26 -2.37
C VAL A 103 8.64 -22.98 -3.65
N VAL A 104 9.14 -22.21 -4.59
CA VAL A 104 9.48 -22.68 -5.94
C VAL A 104 10.94 -22.38 -6.23
N THR A 105 11.67 -23.34 -6.79
CA THR A 105 13.03 -23.10 -7.26
C THR A 105 13.04 -22.08 -8.42
N PRO A 106 14.17 -21.42 -8.72
CA PRO A 106 14.27 -20.55 -9.90
C PRO A 106 13.90 -21.24 -11.22
N LYS A 107 13.95 -22.57 -11.26
CA LYS A 107 13.58 -23.39 -12.43
C LYS A 107 12.10 -23.80 -12.49
N GLY A 108 11.29 -23.40 -11.52
CA GLY A 108 9.87 -23.70 -11.48
C GLY A 108 9.49 -25.02 -10.78
N GLU A 109 10.40 -25.68 -10.09
CA GLU A 109 10.10 -26.90 -9.34
C GLU A 109 9.55 -26.53 -7.95
N THR A 110 8.43 -27.10 -7.55
CA THR A 110 7.91 -26.93 -6.19
C THR A 110 8.82 -27.59 -5.18
N LYS A 111 9.40 -26.81 -4.28
CA LYS A 111 10.30 -27.27 -3.23
C LYS A 111 9.57 -27.56 -1.93
N ALA A 112 8.59 -26.73 -1.59
CA ALA A 112 7.78 -26.84 -0.39
C ALA A 112 6.45 -26.12 -0.57
N PHE A 113 5.47 -26.52 0.25
CA PHE A 113 4.16 -25.90 0.32
C PHE A 113 3.71 -25.85 1.78
N TYR A 114 3.35 -24.68 2.27
CA TYR A 114 2.94 -24.47 3.65
C TYR A 114 1.57 -23.82 3.67
N GLU A 115 0.73 -24.23 4.60
CA GLU A 115 -0.62 -23.72 4.78
C GLU A 115 -0.84 -23.27 6.22
N TYR A 116 -1.46 -22.12 6.36
CA TYR A 116 -1.84 -21.55 7.65
C TYR A 116 -3.34 -21.22 7.63
N GLY A 117 -4.02 -21.35 8.77
CA GLY A 117 -5.49 -21.32 8.81
C GLY A 117 -6.10 -19.98 8.45
N ASP A 118 -5.73 -18.86 8.92
CA ASP A 118 -6.40 -17.57 8.76
C ASP A 118 -6.05 -16.87 7.44
N THR A 119 -6.74 -15.78 7.13
CA THR A 119 -6.54 -15.03 5.89
C THR A 119 -5.30 -14.12 5.97
N LEU A 120 -4.39 -14.25 5.01
CA LEU A 120 -3.27 -13.34 4.84
C LEU A 120 -3.75 -12.01 4.25
N LYS A 121 -3.40 -10.90 4.88
CA LYS A 121 -3.68 -9.55 4.37
C LYS A 121 -2.45 -8.92 3.73
N LYS A 122 -1.31 -9.04 4.39
CA LYS A 122 -0.03 -8.48 3.94
C LYS A 122 1.11 -9.39 4.35
N VAL A 123 2.20 -9.29 3.64
CA VAL A 123 3.47 -9.94 3.98
C VAL A 123 4.61 -8.98 3.74
N ILE A 124 5.60 -9.04 4.60
CA ILE A 124 6.85 -8.30 4.46
C ILE A 124 8.02 -9.25 4.65
N ASN A 125 9.10 -8.97 3.94
CA ASN A 125 10.31 -9.75 3.98
C ASN A 125 11.40 -8.96 4.70
N ILE A 126 11.88 -9.46 5.86
CA ILE A 126 12.88 -8.75 6.66
C ILE A 126 13.89 -9.73 7.25
N GLY A 127 15.17 -9.44 7.01
CA GLY A 127 16.24 -10.28 7.53
C GLY A 127 16.07 -11.74 7.09
N ALA A 128 16.01 -12.65 8.05
CA ALA A 128 15.86 -14.09 7.81
C ALA A 128 14.41 -14.58 7.82
N ASP A 129 13.43 -13.75 8.16
CA ASP A 129 12.05 -14.17 8.32
C ASP A 129 11.11 -13.40 7.38
N PHE A 130 9.93 -13.98 7.11
CA PHE A 130 8.77 -13.28 6.60
C PHE A 130 7.84 -12.96 7.76
N VAL A 131 7.30 -11.76 7.77
CA VAL A 131 6.26 -11.36 8.73
C VAL A 131 4.94 -11.22 8.00
N LEU A 132 3.96 -12.00 8.43
CA LEU A 132 2.63 -12.11 7.84
C LEU A 132 1.63 -11.38 8.73
N GLY A 133 0.83 -10.51 8.14
CA GLY A 133 -0.34 -9.89 8.77
C GLY A 133 -1.57 -10.79 8.55
N MET A 134 -1.96 -11.50 9.58
CA MET A 134 -3.02 -12.50 9.54
C MET A 134 -4.32 -11.93 10.10
N GLN A 135 -5.39 -12.05 9.32
CA GLN A 135 -6.74 -11.65 9.70
C GLN A 135 -7.51 -12.82 10.28
N SER A 136 -7.93 -12.65 11.52
CA SER A 136 -8.89 -13.49 12.22
C SER A 136 -9.82 -12.56 13.02
N ASP A 137 -10.61 -13.08 13.95
CA ASP A 137 -11.45 -12.26 14.85
C ASP A 137 -10.61 -11.20 15.58
N ILE A 138 -9.41 -11.59 16.02
CA ILE A 138 -8.37 -10.69 16.51
C ILE A 138 -7.17 -10.82 15.58
N PRO A 139 -6.83 -9.77 14.82
CA PRO A 139 -5.70 -9.81 13.91
C PRO A 139 -4.38 -10.05 14.65
N TYR A 140 -3.44 -10.70 13.98
CA TYR A 140 -2.14 -11.01 14.57
C TYR A 140 -1.01 -10.96 13.54
N LEU A 141 0.20 -10.83 14.02
CA LEU A 141 1.43 -11.02 13.26
C LEU A 141 1.96 -12.44 13.44
N MET A 142 2.48 -13.01 12.39
CA MET A 142 3.14 -14.31 12.38
C MET A 142 4.48 -14.22 11.66
N ALA A 143 5.58 -14.47 12.36
CA ALA A 143 6.89 -14.60 11.74
C ALA A 143 7.14 -16.06 11.36
N ILE A 144 7.51 -16.30 10.12
CA ILE A 144 7.88 -17.61 9.60
C ILE A 144 9.29 -17.60 9.00
N SER A 145 9.99 -18.71 9.15
CA SER A 145 11.29 -18.94 8.49
C SER A 145 11.13 -19.30 7.01
N ASP A 146 12.23 -19.34 6.29
CA ASP A 146 12.30 -19.86 4.91
C ASP A 146 11.82 -21.31 4.78
N SER A 147 11.89 -22.10 5.87
CA SER A 147 11.36 -23.47 5.93
C SER A 147 9.88 -23.56 6.32
N GLY A 148 9.17 -22.43 6.39
CA GLY A 148 7.74 -22.39 6.78
C GLY A 148 7.48 -22.61 8.28
N GLU A 149 8.51 -22.72 9.10
CA GLU A 149 8.36 -22.85 10.55
C GLU A 149 7.86 -21.54 11.17
N ILE A 150 6.79 -21.62 11.96
CA ILE A 150 6.30 -20.47 12.73
C ILE A 150 7.27 -20.22 13.88
N ARG A 151 8.02 -19.13 13.79
CA ARG A 151 8.94 -18.73 14.86
C ARG A 151 8.26 -17.95 15.96
N ARG A 152 7.29 -17.13 15.59
CA ARG A 152 6.55 -16.27 16.53
C ARG A 152 5.15 -15.99 16.05
N LYS A 153 4.24 -15.79 17.00
CA LYS A 153 2.88 -15.31 16.75
C LYS A 153 2.55 -14.29 17.82
N GLN A 154 2.11 -13.11 17.41
CA GLN A 154 1.79 -12.00 18.30
C GLN A 154 0.47 -11.36 17.91
N ALA A 155 -0.51 -11.38 18.81
CA ALA A 155 -1.77 -10.67 18.60
C ALA A 155 -1.51 -9.16 18.48
N VAL A 156 -2.19 -8.52 17.53
CA VAL A 156 -2.23 -7.07 17.48
C VAL A 156 -3.14 -6.60 18.61
N PRO A 157 -2.71 -5.72 19.52
CA PRO A 157 -3.58 -5.16 20.55
C PRO A 157 -4.73 -4.38 19.91
N SER A 158 -5.82 -5.07 19.70
CA SER A 158 -6.98 -4.60 18.93
C SER A 158 -8.26 -5.04 19.61
N SER A 159 -9.36 -4.45 19.22
CA SER A 159 -10.69 -4.91 19.56
C SER A 159 -11.22 -5.81 18.45
N GLU A 160 -12.17 -6.66 18.79
CA GLU A 160 -12.90 -7.48 17.83
C GLU A 160 -13.41 -6.66 16.63
N GLY A 161 -13.30 -7.19 15.43
CA GLY A 161 -13.73 -6.53 14.19
C GLY A 161 -12.74 -5.48 13.62
N GLU A 162 -11.50 -5.42 14.11
CA GLU A 162 -10.44 -4.67 13.43
C GLU A 162 -9.90 -5.44 12.23
N ASN A 163 -9.66 -4.73 11.11
CA ASN A 163 -9.08 -5.28 9.89
C ASN A 163 -7.66 -4.77 9.71
N ILE A 164 -6.74 -5.63 9.26
CA ILE A 164 -5.41 -5.23 8.84
C ILE A 164 -5.52 -4.54 7.47
N GLU A 165 -5.03 -3.30 7.40
CA GLU A 165 -4.90 -2.54 6.16
C GLU A 165 -3.49 -2.67 5.59
N ASP A 166 -2.46 -2.59 6.44
CA ASP A 166 -1.08 -2.64 5.99
C ASP A 166 -0.10 -3.14 7.05
N LEU A 167 1.07 -3.60 6.58
CA LEU A 167 2.27 -3.85 7.37
C LEU A 167 3.36 -2.87 6.97
N ILE A 168 4.06 -2.35 7.97
CA ILE A 168 5.10 -1.35 7.81
C ILE A 168 6.40 -1.89 8.39
N VAL A 169 7.50 -1.67 7.68
CA VAL A 169 8.82 -1.88 8.21
C VAL A 169 9.38 -0.58 8.77
N LEU A 170 9.79 -0.63 10.02
CA LEU A 170 10.45 0.44 10.73
C LEU A 170 11.93 0.09 10.89
N THR A 171 12.75 1.09 11.19
CA THR A 171 14.20 0.89 11.37
C THR A 171 14.51 -0.11 12.49
N ASP A 172 13.66 -0.19 13.51
CA ASP A 172 13.85 -0.98 14.71
C ASP A 172 12.67 -1.93 15.01
N GLY A 173 11.90 -2.32 13.99
CA GLY A 173 10.78 -3.23 14.14
C GLY A 173 9.71 -3.10 13.06
N TYR A 174 8.44 -3.23 13.46
CA TYR A 174 7.29 -3.32 12.56
C TYR A 174 6.16 -2.42 12.98
N GLY A 175 5.36 -1.99 12.03
CA GLY A 175 4.08 -1.36 12.25
C GLY A 175 2.95 -2.14 11.59
N VAL A 176 1.78 -2.13 12.21
CA VAL A 176 0.53 -2.67 11.66
C VAL A 176 -0.49 -1.55 11.64
N VAL A 177 -1.04 -1.27 10.48
CA VAL A 177 -2.18 -0.39 10.35
C VAL A 177 -3.44 -1.23 10.39
N THR A 178 -4.35 -0.86 11.27
CA THR A 178 -5.68 -1.47 11.35
C THR A 178 -6.77 -0.42 11.18
N SER A 179 -7.90 -0.86 10.63
CA SER A 179 -9.13 -0.09 10.54
C SER A 179 -10.25 -0.74 11.34
N LYS A 180 -11.14 0.06 11.88
CA LYS A 180 -12.36 -0.40 12.52
C LYS A 180 -13.51 0.54 12.24
N VAL A 181 -14.67 -0.03 11.91
CA VAL A 181 -15.93 0.72 11.87
C VAL A 181 -16.40 0.94 13.32
N GLY A 182 -16.53 2.19 13.73
CA GLY A 182 -17.03 2.56 15.05
C GLY A 182 -18.56 2.47 15.14
N ASP A 183 -19.08 2.61 16.35
CA ASP A 183 -20.51 2.46 16.66
C ASP A 183 -21.45 3.41 15.89
N ILE A 184 -20.94 4.56 15.46
CA ILE A 184 -21.68 5.54 14.64
C ILE A 184 -21.39 5.39 13.13
N GLY A 185 -20.79 4.26 12.72
CA GLY A 185 -20.49 3.96 11.32
C GLY A 185 -19.26 4.67 10.75
N ASN A 186 -18.51 5.43 11.55
CA ASN A 186 -17.25 6.05 11.12
C ASN A 186 -16.09 5.05 11.17
N THR A 187 -15.26 5.02 10.16
CA THR A 187 -14.04 4.20 10.14
C THR A 187 -12.92 4.94 10.86
N ARG A 188 -12.25 4.26 11.77
CA ARG A 188 -11.08 4.73 12.52
C ARG A 188 -9.85 3.96 12.09
N LEU A 189 -8.70 4.61 12.09
CA LEU A 189 -7.40 4.01 11.80
C LEU A 189 -6.53 3.99 13.04
N LYS A 190 -5.76 2.92 13.20
CA LYS A 190 -4.80 2.75 14.28
C LYS A 190 -3.49 2.19 13.71
N LEU A 191 -2.38 2.73 14.14
CA LEU A 191 -1.04 2.19 13.93
C LEU A 191 -0.57 1.56 15.24
N THR A 192 -0.20 0.30 15.20
CA THR A 192 0.40 -0.44 16.31
C THR A 192 1.83 -0.80 15.95
N THR A 193 2.78 -0.51 16.83
CA THR A 193 4.21 -0.79 16.60
C THR A 193 4.72 -1.93 17.48
N PHE A 194 5.63 -2.68 16.91
CA PHE A 194 6.30 -3.84 17.51
C PHE A 194 7.81 -3.72 17.32
N ASP A 195 8.59 -4.32 18.17
CA ASP A 195 10.01 -4.47 17.96
C ASP A 195 10.34 -5.60 16.95
N GLU A 196 11.62 -5.77 16.63
CA GLU A 196 12.10 -6.83 15.75
C GLU A 196 11.73 -8.24 16.22
N THR A 197 11.42 -8.40 17.51
CA THR A 197 10.99 -9.66 18.11
C THR A 197 9.48 -9.83 18.16
N LEU A 198 8.71 -8.98 17.48
CA LEU A 198 7.25 -8.88 17.50
C LEU A 198 6.67 -8.58 18.90
N GLN A 199 7.43 -8.01 19.83
CA GLN A 199 6.85 -7.54 21.08
C GLN A 199 6.21 -6.17 20.87
N TYR A 200 5.01 -6.02 21.41
CA TYR A 200 4.26 -4.78 21.38
C TYR A 200 5.04 -3.61 22.00
N ARG A 201 5.06 -2.48 21.32
CA ARG A 201 5.66 -1.23 21.82
C ARG A 201 4.60 -0.17 22.11
N SER A 202 3.80 0.20 21.13
CA SER A 202 2.82 1.27 21.27
C SER A 202 1.68 1.16 20.24
N SER A 203 0.59 1.87 20.53
CA SER A 203 -0.49 2.06 19.54
C SER A 203 -0.91 3.53 19.51
N ILE A 204 -1.18 4.01 18.32
CA ILE A 204 -1.61 5.38 18.03
C ILE A 204 -2.86 5.31 17.18
N SER A 205 -3.96 5.87 17.68
CA SER A 205 -5.19 6.01 16.89
C SER A 205 -5.24 7.39 16.27
N ALA A 206 -5.59 7.47 15.00
CA ALA A 206 -5.86 8.75 14.34
C ALA A 206 -7.06 9.43 15.02
N LYS A 207 -6.82 10.63 15.55
CA LYS A 207 -7.81 11.38 16.34
C LYS A 207 -8.63 12.28 15.43
N GLU A 208 -9.65 11.73 14.82
CA GLU A 208 -10.60 12.47 13.98
C GLU A 208 -12.03 12.05 14.29
N ASN A 209 -12.95 13.01 14.10
CA ASN A 209 -14.38 12.78 14.27
C ASN A 209 -15.07 12.28 13.00
N TYR A 210 -14.33 12.20 11.89
CA TYR A 210 -14.84 11.77 10.60
C TYR A 210 -14.47 10.32 10.34
N SER A 211 -15.09 9.73 9.34
CA SER A 211 -14.63 8.46 8.77
C SER A 211 -13.32 8.66 8.03
N LEU A 212 -12.38 7.74 8.23
CA LEU A 212 -11.08 7.73 7.57
C LEU A 212 -10.98 6.52 6.64
N GLY A 213 -10.51 6.73 5.41
CA GLY A 213 -10.14 5.67 4.49
C GLY A 213 -8.62 5.61 4.37
N TYR A 214 -8.01 4.51 4.76
CA TYR A 214 -6.56 4.32 4.61
C TYR A 214 -6.15 4.41 3.14
N VAL A 215 -5.07 5.10 2.87
CA VAL A 215 -4.47 5.21 1.53
C VAL A 215 -3.13 4.49 1.52
N ASP A 216 -2.20 4.90 2.38
CA ASP A 216 -0.86 4.31 2.49
C ASP A 216 -0.17 4.78 3.79
N THR A 217 1.06 4.33 4.00
CA THR A 217 1.94 4.84 5.05
C THR A 217 3.19 5.44 4.41
N LEU A 218 3.48 6.67 4.79
CA LEU A 218 4.70 7.37 4.43
C LEU A 218 5.76 7.13 5.51
N ILE A 219 7.00 6.97 5.10
CA ILE A 219 8.15 6.94 5.99
C ILE A 219 8.96 8.21 5.77
N ILE A 220 9.00 9.07 6.78
CA ILE A 220 9.70 10.35 6.74
C ILE A 220 10.64 10.41 7.92
N ALA A 221 11.94 10.52 7.67
CA ALA A 221 12.98 10.49 8.70
C ALA A 221 12.76 9.32 9.68
N ASP A 222 12.57 8.11 9.15
CA ASP A 222 12.33 6.85 9.86
C ASP A 222 11.08 6.82 10.77
N LYS A 223 10.16 7.75 10.58
CA LYS A 223 8.89 7.78 11.30
C LYS A 223 7.73 7.49 10.37
N PRO A 224 6.78 6.63 10.79
CA PRO A 224 5.60 6.35 9.99
C PRO A 224 4.53 7.45 10.15
N TYR A 225 3.91 7.80 9.03
CA TYR A 225 2.77 8.71 8.95
C TYR A 225 1.65 8.03 8.18
N LEU A 226 0.50 7.88 8.83
CA LEU A 226 -0.69 7.33 8.18
C LEU A 226 -1.26 8.35 7.20
N LEU A 227 -1.37 7.99 5.94
CA LEU A 227 -2.02 8.79 4.93
C LEU A 227 -3.44 8.27 4.72
N ALA A 228 -4.43 9.14 4.87
CA ALA A 228 -5.83 8.75 4.79
C ALA A 228 -6.70 9.80 4.11
N ASN A 229 -7.71 9.35 3.38
CA ASN A 229 -8.84 10.18 3.01
C ASN A 229 -9.68 10.48 4.26
N ALA A 230 -10.02 11.74 4.49
CA ALA A 230 -10.93 12.17 5.55
C ALA A 230 -12.28 12.53 4.94
N PHE A 231 -13.34 11.81 5.35
CA PHE A 231 -14.69 11.97 4.84
C PHE A 231 -15.54 12.82 5.80
N GLY A 232 -15.22 14.12 5.91
CA GLY A 232 -15.92 15.08 6.74
C GLY A 232 -16.76 16.07 5.93
N MET A 233 -16.90 17.30 6.44
CA MET A 233 -17.58 18.39 5.72
C MET A 233 -16.85 18.76 4.41
N SER A 234 -15.54 18.56 4.36
CA SER A 234 -14.73 18.63 3.15
C SER A 234 -13.96 17.32 3.01
N LYS A 235 -13.91 16.74 1.83
CA LYS A 235 -12.99 15.64 1.54
C LYS A 235 -11.58 16.22 1.45
N ASN A 236 -10.65 15.58 2.09
CA ASN A 236 -9.24 15.90 1.97
C ASN A 236 -8.41 14.68 2.36
N MET A 237 -7.17 14.64 1.90
CA MET A 237 -6.19 13.67 2.35
C MET A 237 -5.39 14.25 3.51
N ARG A 238 -5.17 13.48 4.54
CA ARG A 238 -4.45 13.89 5.75
C ARG A 238 -3.35 12.92 6.10
N ALA A 239 -2.22 13.47 6.55
CA ALA A 239 -1.15 12.70 7.15
C ALA A 239 -1.23 12.80 8.67
N PHE A 240 -1.23 11.66 9.35
CA PHE A 240 -1.28 11.53 10.81
C PHE A 240 0.06 11.00 11.30
N GLY A 241 0.68 11.72 12.23
CA GLY A 241 1.92 11.30 12.88
C GLY A 241 1.70 10.67 14.25
N VAL A 242 2.79 10.53 15.00
CA VAL A 242 2.90 9.81 16.28
C VAL A 242 1.87 10.22 17.34
N TRP A 243 1.34 11.43 17.29
CA TRP A 243 0.36 11.93 18.27
C TRP A 243 -1.10 11.65 17.90
N GLY A 244 -1.35 11.02 16.75
CA GLY A 244 -2.68 10.72 16.24
C GLY A 244 -3.47 11.95 15.76
N HIS A 245 -2.85 13.12 15.71
CA HIS A 245 -3.43 14.33 15.12
C HIS A 245 -2.95 14.52 13.68
N ALA A 246 -3.79 15.11 12.85
CA ALA A 246 -3.40 15.47 11.50
C ALA A 246 -2.25 16.48 11.54
N LEU A 247 -1.11 16.13 10.93
CA LEU A 247 0.05 17.01 10.81
C LEU A 247 -0.07 17.93 9.61
N THR A 248 -0.69 17.42 8.54
CA THR A 248 -0.90 18.21 7.33
C THR A 248 -2.18 17.74 6.65
N THR A 249 -2.76 18.64 5.86
CA THR A 249 -3.96 18.39 5.07
C THR A 249 -3.65 18.74 3.63
N TYR A 250 -3.94 17.80 2.74
CA TYR A 250 -3.85 17.99 1.31
C TYR A 250 -5.26 18.23 0.79
N PRO A 251 -5.64 19.48 0.43
CA PRO A 251 -6.99 19.78 -0.03
C PRO A 251 -7.25 19.06 -1.36
N LEU A 252 -8.42 18.49 -1.50
CA LEU A 252 -8.91 17.85 -2.70
C LEU A 252 -10.31 18.38 -3.02
N ASP A 253 -10.70 18.33 -4.28
CA ASP A 253 -12.09 18.57 -4.65
C ASP A 253 -13.01 17.56 -3.94
N PHE A 254 -14.22 17.98 -3.56
CA PHE A 254 -15.21 17.15 -2.86
C PHE A 254 -15.56 15.85 -3.57
N SER A 255 -15.42 15.81 -4.89
CA SER A 255 -15.72 14.64 -5.71
C SER A 255 -14.61 13.59 -5.73
N TYR A 256 -13.41 13.89 -5.20
CA TYR A 256 -12.24 13.03 -5.33
C TYR A 256 -11.98 12.21 -4.07
N THR A 257 -11.69 10.91 -4.28
CA THR A 257 -11.20 10.00 -3.24
C THR A 257 -9.91 9.36 -3.74
N VAL A 258 -8.78 9.66 -3.10
CA VAL A 258 -7.49 9.11 -3.49
C VAL A 258 -7.49 7.60 -3.29
N LYS A 259 -7.09 6.84 -4.30
CA LYS A 259 -6.96 5.39 -4.27
C LYS A 259 -5.50 4.94 -4.33
N ASP A 260 -4.68 5.69 -5.04
CA ASP A 260 -3.24 5.46 -5.14
C ASP A 260 -2.53 6.79 -5.43
N PHE A 261 -1.23 6.84 -5.23
CA PHE A 261 -0.44 8.02 -5.52
C PHE A 261 1.02 7.65 -5.83
N TRP A 262 1.73 8.58 -6.41
CA TRP A 262 3.17 8.53 -6.58
C TRP A 262 3.80 9.78 -5.97
N ILE A 263 5.05 9.68 -5.53
CA ILE A 263 5.82 10.83 -5.07
C ILE A 263 6.89 11.12 -6.12
N ARG A 264 6.79 12.28 -6.76
CA ARG A 264 7.69 12.75 -7.78
C ARG A 264 8.29 14.09 -7.36
N ASN A 265 9.62 14.15 -7.16
CA ASN A 265 10.33 15.35 -6.72
C ASN A 265 9.77 15.97 -5.42
N GLY A 266 9.30 15.15 -4.47
CA GLY A 266 8.70 15.62 -3.22
C GLY A 266 7.26 16.12 -3.34
N GLU A 267 6.59 15.87 -4.45
CA GLU A 267 5.20 16.22 -4.67
C GLU A 267 4.36 14.98 -4.97
N PHE A 268 3.10 15.01 -4.57
CA PHE A 268 2.16 13.94 -4.86
C PHE A 268 1.61 14.05 -6.27
N VAL A 269 1.58 12.93 -6.98
CA VAL A 269 0.72 12.71 -8.14
C VAL A 269 -0.33 11.69 -7.74
N TYR A 270 -1.60 12.07 -7.74
CA TYR A 270 -2.70 11.23 -7.23
C TYR A 270 -3.44 10.53 -8.35
N LEU A 271 -3.90 9.32 -8.04
CA LEU A 271 -4.94 8.64 -8.77
C LEU A 271 -6.19 8.57 -7.89
N ALA A 272 -7.21 9.29 -8.27
CA ALA A 272 -8.42 9.44 -7.46
C ALA A 272 -9.64 8.83 -8.16
N GLU A 273 -10.57 8.30 -7.37
CA GLU A 273 -11.92 7.95 -7.80
C GLU A 273 -12.80 9.21 -7.81
N THR A 274 -13.58 9.35 -8.86
CA THR A 274 -14.54 10.44 -9.05
C THR A 274 -15.94 9.88 -9.31
N ASP A 275 -16.95 10.73 -9.31
CA ASP A 275 -18.32 10.31 -9.61
C ASP A 275 -18.48 9.77 -11.06
N ARG A 276 -17.54 10.05 -11.95
CA ARG A 276 -17.59 9.66 -13.39
C ARG A 276 -16.51 8.67 -13.80
N GLY A 277 -15.68 8.19 -12.89
CA GLY A 277 -14.59 7.27 -13.20
C GLY A 277 -13.37 7.56 -12.34
N SER A 278 -12.27 7.95 -12.95
CA SER A 278 -11.02 8.28 -12.28
C SER A 278 -10.46 9.62 -12.73
N ALA A 279 -9.55 10.17 -11.98
CA ALA A 279 -8.73 11.30 -12.38
C ALA A 279 -7.28 11.12 -11.92
N VAL A 280 -6.33 11.55 -12.74
CA VAL A 280 -4.96 11.84 -12.33
C VAL A 280 -4.91 13.32 -11.96
N ILE A 281 -4.33 13.61 -10.79
CA ILE A 281 -4.14 14.97 -10.28
C ILE A 281 -2.64 15.16 -10.08
N ASP A 282 -2.05 16.07 -10.83
CA ASP A 282 -0.62 16.37 -10.86
C ASP A 282 -0.44 17.89 -10.69
N GLY A 283 -0.25 18.31 -9.45
CA GLY A 283 -0.34 19.73 -9.10
C GLY A 283 -1.73 20.30 -9.40
N ASP A 284 -1.79 21.33 -10.24
CA ASP A 284 -3.03 21.97 -10.70
C ASP A 284 -3.66 21.26 -11.92
N ASP A 285 -2.94 20.34 -12.54
CA ASP A 285 -3.41 19.61 -13.72
C ASP A 285 -4.29 18.42 -13.32
N ILE A 286 -5.50 18.37 -13.88
CA ILE A 286 -6.46 17.29 -13.64
C ILE A 286 -6.82 16.62 -14.97
N THR A 287 -6.47 15.36 -15.07
CA THR A 287 -6.75 14.54 -16.25
C THR A 287 -7.80 13.48 -15.92
N ALA A 288 -8.99 13.58 -16.53
CA ALA A 288 -10.06 12.60 -16.34
C ALA A 288 -9.78 11.32 -17.12
N LEU A 289 -10.04 10.17 -16.48
CA LEU A 289 -9.88 8.83 -17.05
C LEU A 289 -11.18 8.03 -16.90
N ASN A 290 -11.36 7.05 -17.79
CA ASN A 290 -12.49 6.12 -17.67
C ASN A 290 -12.16 4.93 -16.76
N GLY A 291 -13.18 4.39 -16.10
CA GLY A 291 -13.06 3.23 -15.22
C GLY A 291 -12.67 3.58 -13.78
N LYS A 292 -12.70 2.57 -12.90
CA LYS A 292 -12.29 2.74 -11.50
C LYS A 292 -10.78 2.71 -11.37
N PRO A 293 -10.19 3.55 -10.53
CA PRO A 293 -8.74 3.62 -10.35
C PRO A 293 -8.16 2.34 -9.73
N LYS A 294 -6.98 1.93 -10.18
CA LYS A 294 -6.24 0.79 -9.64
C LYS A 294 -4.87 1.21 -9.12
N LYS A 295 -3.98 1.70 -10.00
CA LYS A 295 -2.59 2.00 -9.66
C LYS A 295 -2.02 3.13 -10.50
N ILE A 296 -1.11 3.92 -9.92
CA ILE A 296 -0.38 4.98 -10.60
C ILE A 296 1.13 4.82 -10.40
N ILE A 297 1.88 5.16 -11.46
CA ILE A 297 3.33 5.30 -11.46
C ILE A 297 3.63 6.59 -12.23
N ALA A 298 4.36 7.52 -11.62
CA ALA A 298 4.65 8.82 -12.21
C ALA A 298 6.13 9.17 -12.04
N GLU A 299 6.92 8.77 -13.01
CA GLU A 299 8.32 9.18 -13.18
C GLU A 299 8.39 10.30 -14.23
N ASP A 300 9.14 10.12 -15.32
CA ASP A 300 9.15 11.04 -16.46
C ASP A 300 7.77 11.11 -17.14
N ASP A 301 7.12 9.96 -17.28
CA ASP A 301 5.75 9.81 -17.76
C ASP A 301 4.81 9.39 -16.62
N VAL A 302 3.53 9.75 -16.72
CA VAL A 302 2.48 9.32 -15.80
C VAL A 302 1.72 8.14 -16.38
N TYR A 303 1.78 7.00 -15.70
CA TYR A 303 1.04 5.79 -16.04
C TYR A 303 -0.03 5.55 -14.98
N ALA A 304 -1.28 5.46 -15.39
CA ALA A 304 -2.41 5.18 -14.51
C ALA A 304 -3.22 3.99 -15.04
N SER A 305 -3.39 2.95 -14.23
CA SER A 305 -4.26 1.83 -14.57
C SER A 305 -5.63 1.99 -13.92
N THR A 306 -6.65 1.61 -14.69
CA THR A 306 -8.05 1.61 -14.28
C THR A 306 -8.71 0.29 -14.67
N THR A 307 -9.96 0.07 -14.27
CA THR A 307 -10.73 -1.08 -14.75
C THR A 307 -10.99 -1.03 -16.25
N TYR A 308 -10.78 0.12 -16.91
CA TYR A 308 -10.97 0.29 -18.35
C TYR A 308 -9.69 0.04 -19.16
N GLY A 309 -8.53 0.36 -18.60
CA GLY A 309 -7.25 0.16 -19.26
C GLY A 309 -6.10 0.94 -18.61
N LEU A 310 -4.95 0.91 -19.27
CA LEU A 310 -3.78 1.71 -18.90
C LEU A 310 -3.80 3.03 -19.69
N TYR A 311 -3.51 4.11 -19.00
CA TYR A 311 -3.31 5.44 -19.56
C TYR A 311 -1.85 5.85 -19.40
N LYS A 312 -1.28 6.42 -20.47
CA LYS A 312 0.00 7.10 -20.45
C LYS A 312 -0.25 8.60 -20.72
N ASN A 313 0.11 9.46 -19.78
CA ASN A 313 -0.10 10.92 -19.87
C ASN A 313 -1.54 11.27 -20.30
N GLY A 314 -2.53 10.62 -19.71
CA GLY A 314 -3.94 10.81 -20.04
C GLY A 314 -4.46 10.11 -21.31
N SER A 315 -3.59 9.58 -22.13
CA SER A 315 -3.96 8.87 -23.36
C SER A 315 -4.10 7.36 -23.11
N LEU A 316 -5.21 6.76 -23.52
CA LEU A 316 -5.46 5.33 -23.37
C LEU A 316 -4.40 4.50 -24.11
N SER A 317 -3.80 3.57 -23.41
CA SER A 317 -2.87 2.55 -23.91
C SER A 317 -3.43 1.16 -23.60
N ASP A 318 -2.89 0.14 -24.28
CA ASP A 318 -3.50 -1.18 -24.37
C ASP A 318 -3.43 -2.10 -23.13
N PRO A 319 -2.37 -2.16 -22.32
CA PRO A 319 -2.29 -3.03 -21.15
C PRO A 319 -3.20 -2.59 -19.99
N PHE A 320 -3.70 -3.56 -19.20
CA PHE A 320 -4.68 -3.31 -18.13
C PHE A 320 -4.09 -3.23 -16.72
N ASP A 321 -3.00 -3.94 -16.44
CA ASP A 321 -2.38 -3.93 -15.12
C ASP A 321 -0.92 -3.50 -15.20
N ILE A 322 -0.43 -2.87 -14.11
CA ILE A 322 0.93 -2.34 -14.05
C ILE A 322 1.59 -2.70 -12.72
N SER A 323 2.92 -2.82 -12.77
CA SER A 323 3.80 -2.89 -11.62
C SER A 323 5.06 -2.08 -11.92
N TYR A 324 5.88 -1.82 -10.92
CA TYR A 324 7.16 -1.14 -11.07
C TYR A 324 8.29 -2.12 -10.81
N TYR A 325 9.32 -2.11 -11.67
CA TYR A 325 10.49 -2.94 -11.55
C TYR A 325 11.74 -2.13 -11.93
N SER A 326 12.56 -1.77 -10.96
CA SER A 326 13.71 -0.88 -11.20
C SER A 326 13.26 0.39 -11.94
N ASP A 327 13.83 0.67 -13.11
CA ASP A 327 13.50 1.83 -13.95
C ASP A 327 12.40 1.53 -14.99
N TYR A 328 11.67 0.42 -14.84
CA TYR A 328 10.67 -0.01 -15.82
C TYR A 328 9.26 -0.06 -15.23
N VAL A 329 8.30 0.44 -16.01
CA VAL A 329 6.88 0.18 -15.82
C VAL A 329 6.55 -1.14 -16.52
N CYS A 330 6.18 -2.14 -15.74
CA CYS A 330 5.77 -3.46 -16.23
C CYS A 330 4.27 -3.45 -16.47
N CYS A 331 3.84 -3.80 -17.68
CA CYS A 331 2.44 -3.82 -18.06
C CYS A 331 2.04 -5.22 -18.53
N VAL A 332 0.82 -5.66 -18.20
CA VAL A 332 0.27 -6.94 -18.66
C VAL A 332 -1.13 -6.79 -19.22
N LYS A 333 -1.41 -7.53 -20.29
CA LYS A 333 -2.72 -7.68 -20.91
C LYS A 333 -2.89 -9.12 -21.38
N SER A 334 -4.10 -9.64 -21.25
CA SER A 334 -4.48 -10.92 -21.87
C SER A 334 -5.65 -10.73 -22.82
N GLU A 335 -5.52 -11.23 -24.03
CA GLU A 335 -6.55 -11.15 -25.07
C GLU A 335 -6.44 -12.32 -26.04
N LYS A 336 -7.58 -12.93 -26.39
CA LYS A 336 -7.70 -13.95 -27.45
C LYS A 336 -6.71 -15.12 -27.33
N GLY A 337 -6.51 -15.62 -26.10
CA GLY A 337 -5.62 -16.76 -25.85
C GLY A 337 -4.13 -16.40 -25.80
N LYS A 338 -3.80 -15.12 -25.72
CA LYS A 338 -2.44 -14.62 -25.66
C LYS A 338 -2.30 -13.60 -24.52
N THR A 339 -1.27 -13.77 -23.72
CA THR A 339 -0.88 -12.80 -22.70
C THR A 339 0.36 -12.05 -23.18
N SER A 340 0.28 -10.74 -23.14
CA SER A 340 1.34 -9.81 -23.55
C SER A 340 1.85 -9.03 -22.36
N VAL A 341 3.16 -8.95 -22.23
CA VAL A 341 3.86 -8.17 -21.21
C VAL A 341 4.72 -7.13 -21.91
N LYS A 342 4.69 -5.91 -21.41
CA LYS A 342 5.58 -4.83 -21.84
C LYS A 342 6.35 -4.29 -20.65
N LEU A 343 7.62 -4.01 -20.86
CA LEU A 343 8.45 -3.25 -19.94
C LEU A 343 8.80 -1.92 -20.63
N ILE A 344 8.37 -0.84 -20.01
CA ILE A 344 8.51 0.51 -20.56
C ILE A 344 9.46 1.29 -19.65
N GLY A 345 10.59 1.72 -20.20
CA GLY A 345 11.62 2.50 -19.54
C GLY A 345 12.52 3.17 -20.59
N LYS A 346 13.83 3.33 -20.32
CA LYS A 346 14.80 3.84 -21.32
C LYS A 346 14.81 3.02 -22.61
N LYS A 347 14.43 1.74 -22.51
CA LYS A 347 14.15 0.85 -23.64
C LYS A 347 12.77 0.24 -23.43
N GLU A 348 12.09 -0.10 -24.52
CA GLU A 348 10.85 -0.85 -24.46
C GLU A 348 11.10 -2.30 -24.85
N PHE A 349 10.65 -3.22 -24.01
CA PHE A 349 10.64 -4.65 -24.29
C PHE A 349 9.20 -5.12 -24.35
N ALA A 350 8.89 -5.96 -25.36
CA ALA A 350 7.59 -6.56 -25.48
C ALA A 350 7.75 -8.07 -25.63
N PHE A 351 6.98 -8.82 -24.85
CA PHE A 351 6.96 -10.27 -24.86
C PHE A 351 5.51 -10.77 -24.87
N SER A 352 5.30 -11.94 -25.48
CA SER A 352 3.98 -12.56 -25.48
C SER A 352 4.10 -14.06 -25.43
N PHE A 353 3.21 -14.70 -24.67
CA PHE A 353 3.10 -16.15 -24.59
C PHE A 353 1.66 -16.63 -24.75
N SER A 354 1.51 -17.89 -25.14
CA SER A 354 0.21 -18.49 -25.39
C SER A 354 -0.41 -18.93 -24.05
N ALA A 355 -1.14 -18.04 -23.42
CA ALA A 355 -2.00 -18.32 -22.27
C ALA A 355 -3.15 -17.34 -22.28
N SER A 356 -4.37 -17.81 -21.99
CA SER A 356 -5.55 -16.98 -21.86
C SER A 356 -5.80 -16.77 -20.39
N TYR A 357 -5.40 -15.58 -19.88
CA TYR A 357 -5.65 -15.16 -18.52
C TYR A 357 -6.87 -14.26 -18.48
N ASN A 358 -7.75 -14.45 -17.50
CA ASN A 358 -8.99 -13.68 -17.42
C ASN A 358 -8.76 -12.30 -16.79
N SER A 359 -7.93 -12.23 -15.77
CA SER A 359 -7.62 -11.01 -15.04
C SER A 359 -6.16 -11.06 -14.58
N PRO A 360 -5.20 -10.96 -15.52
CA PRO A 360 -3.80 -11.08 -15.16
C PRO A 360 -3.37 -9.96 -14.23
N SER A 361 -2.64 -10.32 -13.19
CA SER A 361 -1.89 -9.41 -12.32
C SER A 361 -0.40 -9.57 -12.56
N ILE A 362 0.36 -8.49 -12.34
CA ILE A 362 1.80 -8.48 -12.55
C ILE A 362 2.53 -8.15 -11.25
N PHE A 363 3.51 -8.96 -10.91
CA PHE A 363 4.41 -8.78 -9.78
C PHE A 363 5.84 -8.74 -10.27
N ALA A 364 6.69 -8.00 -9.58
CA ALA A 364 8.10 -7.95 -9.89
C ALA A 364 8.93 -8.03 -8.62
N CYS A 365 9.98 -8.85 -8.66
CA CYS A 365 10.98 -8.96 -7.61
C CYS A 365 12.35 -9.22 -8.24
N SER A 366 13.40 -9.36 -7.45
CA SER A 366 14.77 -9.60 -7.95
C SER A 366 14.96 -10.92 -8.74
N ALA A 367 13.96 -11.83 -8.71
CA ALA A 367 13.96 -13.04 -9.55
C ALA A 367 13.40 -12.81 -10.95
N GLY A 368 12.74 -11.68 -11.21
CA GLY A 368 12.10 -11.37 -12.48
C GLY A 368 10.67 -10.86 -12.35
N VAL A 369 9.92 -10.97 -13.44
CA VAL A 369 8.53 -10.54 -13.54
C VAL A 369 7.61 -11.76 -13.52
N PHE A 370 6.58 -11.72 -12.70
CA PHE A 370 5.59 -12.78 -12.53
C PHE A 370 4.24 -12.30 -13.04
N VAL A 371 3.65 -13.05 -13.96
CA VAL A 371 2.29 -12.86 -14.44
C VAL A 371 1.41 -13.94 -13.82
N ILE A 372 0.35 -13.51 -13.14
CA ILE A 372 -0.51 -14.40 -12.36
C ILE A 372 -1.97 -14.22 -12.79
N ASP A 373 -2.67 -15.32 -12.99
CA ASP A 373 -4.11 -15.35 -13.26
C ASP A 373 -4.85 -16.09 -12.14
N TYR A 374 -6.03 -15.60 -11.80
CA TYR A 374 -6.83 -16.03 -10.65
C TYR A 374 -8.20 -16.66 -11.06
N ALA A 375 -8.31 -17.30 -12.20
CA ALA A 375 -9.60 -17.88 -12.58
C ALA A 375 -10.01 -19.04 -11.61
N TYR A 376 -10.15 -20.27 -12.09
CA TYR A 376 -10.41 -21.46 -11.27
C TYR A 376 -9.13 -22.13 -10.75
N LYS A 377 -8.00 -21.50 -10.97
CA LYS A 377 -6.67 -21.96 -10.60
C LYS A 377 -5.72 -20.78 -10.64
N VAL A 378 -4.70 -20.80 -9.81
CA VAL A 378 -3.62 -19.83 -9.89
C VAL A 378 -2.61 -20.33 -10.91
N SER A 379 -2.48 -19.62 -12.03
CA SER A 379 -1.41 -19.85 -13.00
C SER A 379 -0.35 -18.77 -12.86
N ILE A 380 0.88 -19.17 -12.66
CA ILE A 380 2.02 -18.29 -12.38
C ILE A 380 3.04 -18.50 -13.48
N THR A 381 3.25 -17.49 -14.30
CA THR A 381 4.30 -17.50 -15.33
C THR A 381 5.41 -16.55 -14.92
N LYS A 382 6.61 -17.09 -14.75
CA LYS A 382 7.83 -16.32 -14.50
C LYS A 382 8.47 -15.94 -15.83
N LEU A 383 8.79 -14.67 -15.95
CA LEU A 383 9.61 -14.12 -17.01
C LEU A 383 10.94 -13.69 -16.37
N SER A 384 12.05 -14.18 -16.87
CA SER A 384 13.34 -13.63 -16.53
C SER A 384 13.61 -12.38 -17.34
N VAL A 385 14.36 -11.51 -16.73
CA VAL A 385 14.69 -10.19 -17.27
C VAL A 385 16.21 -9.99 -17.25
#